data_8bb797b8b9efa9f279b80c67e7123716
#
_entry.id   8bb797b8b9efa9f279b80c67e7123716
#
_cell.length_a   1.000
_cell.length_b   1.000
_cell.length_c   1.000
_cell.angle_alpha   90.00
_cell.angle_beta   90.00
_cell.angle_gamma   90.00
#
_symmetry.space_group_name_H-M   'P 1'
#
loop_
_entity.id
_entity.type
_entity.pdbx_description
1 polymer ?
#
loop_
_entity_poly.entity_id
_entity_poly.type
_entity_poly.pdbx_seq_one_letter_code
_entity_poly.pdbx_strand_id
1 'polypeptide(L)'
;KDKSSDYETVISNVNLDDISNSTFDVQAYLIDVDYIYMSENNLYIANWNYKESENSVLKLFGFKGIFSMMDDENYDKETTIVKLGINEDGSVSYVGKAKLDGSAINQFSFDEYNSNLRVALEDNEKSRIVVLNEKMKQIGVSEAVGEGESMYSSRFVGDRAYLVTFKYTDPLFTFDLSNPKKPKLLGELKMPG
;
A
#
# COMPACT_ATOMS: atom_id res chain seq x y z
N LYS A 1 4.28 -22.36 4.19
CA LYS A 1 3.93 -22.36 2.76
C LYS A 1 2.86 -21.28 2.64
N ASP A 2 3.23 -20.11 2.13
CA ASP A 2 2.25 -19.11 1.76
C ASP A 2 1.29 -19.74 0.75
N LYS A 3 -0.02 -19.47 0.89
CA LYS A 3 -0.95 -19.80 -0.18
C LYS A 3 -0.45 -19.10 -1.43
N SER A 4 -0.12 -19.87 -2.46
CA SER A 4 0.17 -19.31 -3.77
C SER A 4 -1.06 -18.52 -4.22
N SER A 5 -0.86 -17.28 -4.66
CA SER A 5 -1.87 -16.55 -5.40
C SER A 5 -2.31 -17.40 -6.59
N ASP A 6 -3.62 -17.40 -6.89
CA ASP A 6 -4.15 -18.03 -8.11
C ASP A 6 -3.83 -17.19 -9.36
N TYR A 7 -3.18 -16.05 -9.20
CA TYR A 7 -2.83 -15.10 -10.26
C TYR A 7 -1.33 -15.02 -10.45
N GLU A 8 -0.93 -14.94 -11.70
CA GLU A 8 0.44 -14.73 -12.14
C GLU A 8 0.59 -13.33 -12.74
N THR A 9 1.51 -12.54 -12.17
CA THR A 9 1.88 -11.24 -12.73
C THR A 9 3.15 -11.39 -13.54
N VAL A 10 3.07 -11.03 -14.81
CA VAL A 10 4.21 -11.06 -15.72
C VAL A 10 4.73 -9.64 -15.94
N ILE A 11 6.01 -9.44 -15.68
CA ILE A 11 6.73 -8.19 -15.94
C ILE A 11 7.68 -8.46 -17.10
N SER A 12 7.52 -7.66 -18.18
CA SER A 12 8.43 -7.70 -19.31
C SER A 12 9.01 -6.31 -19.56
N ASN A 13 10.28 -6.25 -19.93
CA ASN A 13 10.92 -5.03 -20.36
C ASN A 13 11.47 -5.17 -21.77
N VAL A 14 11.60 -4.05 -22.46
CA VAL A 14 12.22 -3.95 -23.78
C VAL A 14 13.01 -2.66 -23.86
N ASN A 15 14.24 -2.73 -24.37
CA ASN A 15 15.01 -1.53 -24.65
C ASN A 15 14.53 -0.88 -25.96
N LEU A 16 13.98 0.32 -25.86
CA LEU A 16 13.45 1.06 -27.01
C LEU A 16 14.54 1.77 -27.84
N ASP A 17 15.74 1.96 -27.27
CA ASP A 17 16.86 2.61 -27.96
C ASP A 17 17.56 1.64 -28.95
N ASP A 18 17.45 0.34 -28.71
CA ASP A 18 17.98 -0.69 -29.60
C ASP A 18 17.02 -1.88 -29.72
N ILE A 19 15.91 -1.67 -30.39
CA ILE A 19 14.87 -2.70 -30.58
C ILE A 19 15.39 -3.89 -31.39
N SER A 20 16.38 -3.67 -32.27
CA SER A 20 16.89 -4.73 -33.16
C SER A 20 17.71 -5.77 -32.41
N ASN A 21 18.37 -5.38 -31.30
CA ASN A 21 19.23 -6.22 -30.47
C ASN A 21 18.67 -6.41 -29.06
N SER A 22 17.49 -5.87 -28.75
CA SER A 22 16.91 -5.98 -27.42
C SER A 22 16.56 -7.43 -27.12
N THR A 23 17.05 -7.90 -25.99
CA THR A 23 16.58 -9.14 -25.38
C THR A 23 15.33 -8.81 -24.56
N PHE A 24 14.27 -9.58 -24.73
CA PHE A 24 13.13 -9.50 -23.85
C PHE A 24 13.52 -10.18 -22.51
N ASP A 25 13.52 -9.40 -21.44
CA ASP A 25 13.51 -9.99 -20.11
C ASP A 25 12.05 -10.15 -19.67
N VAL A 26 11.69 -11.36 -19.25
CA VAL A 26 10.35 -11.71 -18.81
C VAL A 26 10.46 -12.38 -17.45
N GLN A 27 9.87 -11.78 -16.45
CA GLN A 27 9.83 -12.33 -15.10
C GLN A 27 8.37 -12.53 -14.67
N ALA A 28 8.09 -13.70 -14.10
CA ALA A 28 6.77 -14.04 -13.59
C ALA A 28 6.78 -14.10 -12.06
N TYR A 29 5.79 -13.49 -11.45
CA TYR A 29 5.59 -13.45 -10.01
C TYR A 29 4.19 -13.98 -9.67
N LEU A 30 4.08 -14.88 -8.71
CA LEU A 30 2.79 -15.33 -8.17
C LEU A 30 2.28 -14.28 -7.17
N ILE A 31 1.78 -13.18 -7.68
CA ILE A 31 1.30 -12.02 -6.92
C ILE A 31 0.02 -11.53 -7.58
N ASP A 32 -1.01 -11.33 -6.79
CA ASP A 32 -2.19 -10.57 -7.19
C ASP A 32 -1.89 -9.08 -7.14
N VAL A 33 -2.48 -8.27 -8.05
CA VAL A 33 -2.15 -6.85 -8.23
C VAL A 33 -3.41 -6.01 -8.27
N ASP A 34 -3.57 -5.14 -7.28
CA ASP A 34 -4.58 -4.08 -7.30
C ASP A 34 -3.98 -2.76 -7.78
N TYR A 35 -2.76 -2.44 -7.33
CA TYR A 35 -2.09 -1.17 -7.65
C TYR A 35 -0.64 -1.39 -8.05
N ILE A 36 -0.21 -0.56 -8.99
CA ILE A 36 1.19 -0.44 -9.43
C ILE A 36 1.61 1.00 -9.23
N TYR A 37 2.76 1.18 -8.57
CA TYR A 37 3.44 2.47 -8.46
C TYR A 37 4.89 2.31 -8.92
N MET A 38 5.38 3.22 -9.74
CA MET A 38 6.75 3.21 -10.23
C MET A 38 7.41 4.55 -9.91
N SER A 39 8.58 4.51 -9.30
CA SER A 39 9.50 5.62 -9.15
C SER A 39 10.60 5.54 -10.22
N GLU A 40 11.61 6.40 -10.14
CA GLU A 40 12.74 6.38 -11.07
C GLU A 40 13.50 5.04 -11.05
N ASN A 41 13.68 4.44 -9.87
CA ASN A 41 14.54 3.28 -9.69
C ASN A 41 13.82 2.05 -9.14
N ASN A 42 12.54 2.13 -8.88
CA ASN A 42 11.80 1.03 -8.23
C ASN A 42 10.39 0.88 -8.79
N LEU A 43 9.96 -0.37 -8.87
CA LEU A 43 8.58 -0.77 -9.16
C LEU A 43 7.97 -1.37 -7.90
N TYR A 44 6.81 -0.88 -7.51
CA TYR A 44 6.03 -1.36 -6.37
C TYR A 44 4.74 -1.99 -6.86
N ILE A 45 4.49 -3.20 -6.43
CA ILE A 45 3.27 -3.96 -6.72
C ILE A 45 2.52 -4.12 -5.40
N ALA A 46 1.30 -3.67 -5.33
CA ALA A 46 0.50 -3.72 -4.14
C ALA A 46 -0.81 -4.48 -4.36
N ASN A 47 -1.17 -5.28 -3.38
CA ASN A 47 -2.43 -6.00 -3.30
C ASN A 47 -2.99 -5.87 -1.88
N TRP A 48 -4.30 -5.69 -1.74
CA TRP A 48 -4.94 -5.71 -0.44
C TRP A 48 -5.88 -6.91 -0.32
N ASN A 49 -5.96 -7.47 0.87
CA ASN A 49 -6.85 -8.57 1.22
C ASN A 49 -7.42 -8.36 2.62
N TYR A 50 -8.51 -9.05 2.91
CA TYR A 50 -8.96 -9.18 4.28
C TYR A 50 -7.98 -10.05 5.07
N LYS A 51 -7.64 -9.65 6.29
CA LYS A 51 -6.85 -10.46 7.20
C LYS A 51 -7.58 -11.78 7.48
N GLU A 52 -6.87 -12.89 7.38
CA GLU A 52 -7.39 -14.15 7.89
C GLU A 52 -7.52 -14.02 9.42
N SER A 53 -8.74 -14.13 9.93
CA SER A 53 -8.96 -14.19 11.38
C SER A 53 -8.15 -15.35 11.98
N GLU A 54 -7.19 -15.01 12.86
CA GLU A 54 -6.38 -15.99 13.60
C GLU A 54 -7.16 -16.73 14.70
N ASN A 55 -8.49 -16.75 14.66
CA ASN A 55 -9.28 -17.59 15.54
C ASN A 55 -9.06 -19.08 15.22
N SER A 56 -7.80 -19.50 15.34
CA SER A 56 -7.33 -20.87 15.11
C SER A 56 -7.97 -21.90 16.04
N VAL A 57 -8.51 -21.48 17.19
CA VAL A 57 -9.20 -22.39 18.13
C VAL A 57 -10.51 -22.92 17.54
N LEU A 58 -11.21 -22.12 16.73
CA LEU A 58 -12.46 -22.53 16.07
C LEU A 58 -12.23 -23.38 14.81
N LYS A 59 -11.07 -23.23 14.14
CA LYS A 59 -10.67 -24.15 13.04
C LYS A 59 -10.43 -25.57 13.54
N LEU A 60 -10.07 -25.76 14.81
CA LEU A 60 -9.80 -27.07 15.41
C LEU A 60 -11.08 -27.90 15.66
N PHE A 61 -12.22 -27.24 15.83
CA PHE A 61 -13.49 -27.88 16.14
C PHE A 61 -14.44 -28.06 14.97
N GLY A 62 -14.04 -27.76 13.74
CA GLY A 62 -14.84 -28.05 12.53
C GLY A 62 -16.12 -27.22 12.36
N PHE A 63 -16.36 -26.22 13.17
CA PHE A 63 -17.56 -25.35 13.12
C PHE A 63 -17.45 -24.23 12.09
N LYS A 64 -17.23 -24.56 10.84
CA LYS A 64 -17.04 -23.60 9.75
C LYS A 64 -18.33 -22.87 9.30
N GLY A 65 -19.50 -23.27 9.81
CA GLY A 65 -20.78 -22.85 9.23
C GLY A 65 -21.69 -21.97 10.10
N ILE A 66 -21.49 -21.90 11.40
CA ILE A 66 -22.48 -21.25 12.29
C ILE A 66 -22.05 -19.85 12.74
N PHE A 67 -20.75 -19.55 12.73
CA PHE A 67 -20.22 -18.26 13.23
C PHE A 67 -20.11 -17.17 12.19
N SER A 68 -20.20 -17.48 10.90
CA SER A 68 -20.25 -16.45 9.84
C SER A 68 -21.53 -15.59 9.83
N MET A 69 -22.48 -15.90 10.69
CA MET A 69 -23.71 -15.10 10.86
C MET A 69 -23.70 -14.19 12.09
N MET A 70 -22.63 -14.19 12.89
CA MET A 70 -22.55 -13.42 14.14
C MET A 70 -21.35 -12.48 14.23
N ASP A 71 -20.44 -12.48 13.25
CA ASP A 71 -19.36 -11.52 13.24
C ASP A 71 -19.87 -10.19 12.63
N ASP A 72 -19.77 -9.15 13.45
CA ASP A 72 -19.83 -7.76 12.99
C ASP A 72 -18.88 -7.59 11.81
N GLU A 73 -19.34 -6.98 10.72
CA GLU A 73 -18.70 -6.88 9.40
C GLU A 73 -17.40 -6.05 9.38
N ASN A 74 -16.60 -6.12 10.40
CA ASN A 74 -15.33 -5.38 10.46
C ASN A 74 -14.15 -6.31 10.14
N TYR A 75 -14.04 -6.69 8.86
CA TYR A 75 -12.87 -7.42 8.37
C TYR A 75 -11.69 -6.46 8.22
N ASP A 76 -10.69 -6.63 9.10
CA ASP A 76 -9.41 -5.89 8.96
C ASP A 76 -8.80 -6.13 7.59
N LYS A 77 -8.42 -5.07 6.92
CA LYS A 77 -7.71 -5.11 5.63
C LYS A 77 -6.20 -5.12 5.86
N GLU A 78 -5.48 -5.79 5.00
CA GLU A 78 -4.02 -5.79 4.96
C GLU A 78 -3.55 -5.54 3.53
N THR A 79 -2.67 -4.55 3.35
CA THR A 79 -2.00 -4.31 2.07
C THR A 79 -0.62 -4.95 2.07
N THR A 80 -0.38 -5.86 1.14
CA THR A 80 0.93 -6.42 0.84
C THR A 80 1.57 -5.61 -0.27
N ILE A 81 2.81 -5.15 -0.08
CA ILE A 81 3.56 -4.37 -1.06
C ILE A 81 4.86 -5.11 -1.35
N VAL A 82 5.12 -5.39 -2.61
CA VAL A 82 6.40 -5.94 -3.11
C VAL A 82 7.17 -4.84 -3.81
N LYS A 83 8.43 -4.68 -3.45
CA LYS A 83 9.38 -3.76 -4.08
C LYS A 83 10.31 -4.54 -5.00
N LEU A 84 10.40 -4.11 -6.24
CA LEU A 84 11.36 -4.55 -7.24
C LEU A 84 12.26 -3.36 -7.62
N GLY A 85 13.56 -3.54 -7.56
CA GLY A 85 14.52 -2.55 -8.06
C GLY A 85 14.64 -2.64 -9.58
N ILE A 86 14.71 -1.52 -10.26
CA ILE A 86 14.93 -1.43 -11.71
C ILE A 86 16.43 -1.27 -11.92
N ASN A 87 17.05 -2.23 -12.62
CA ASN A 87 18.47 -2.23 -12.94
C ASN A 87 18.74 -1.33 -14.16
N GLU A 88 20.01 -0.97 -14.39
CA GLU A 88 20.43 -0.12 -15.53
C GLU A 88 20.09 -0.74 -16.90
N ASP A 89 20.04 -2.06 -16.99
CA ASP A 89 19.63 -2.79 -18.20
C ASP A 89 18.09 -2.89 -18.37
N GLY A 90 17.33 -2.31 -17.44
CA GLY A 90 15.88 -2.34 -17.37
C GLY A 90 15.31 -3.60 -16.72
N SER A 91 16.10 -4.64 -16.45
CA SER A 91 15.63 -5.80 -15.71
C SER A 91 15.19 -5.42 -14.30
N VAL A 92 14.33 -6.22 -13.68
CA VAL A 92 13.88 -5.97 -12.31
C VAL A 92 14.40 -7.05 -11.36
N SER A 93 14.71 -6.65 -10.14
CA SER A 93 15.18 -7.55 -9.10
C SER A 93 14.37 -7.37 -7.82
N TYR A 94 14.05 -8.49 -7.15
CA TYR A 94 13.34 -8.45 -5.89
C TYR A 94 14.19 -7.79 -4.79
N VAL A 95 13.61 -6.79 -4.13
CA VAL A 95 14.24 -6.06 -3.02
C VAL A 95 13.64 -6.47 -1.68
N GLY A 96 12.33 -6.56 -1.59
CA GLY A 96 11.65 -6.89 -0.35
C GLY A 96 10.13 -6.77 -0.44
N LYS A 97 9.47 -7.14 0.65
CA LYS A 97 8.02 -6.97 0.81
C LYS A 97 7.67 -6.42 2.18
N ALA A 98 6.54 -5.74 2.27
CA ALA A 98 5.93 -5.32 3.52
C ALA A 98 4.45 -5.70 3.53
N LYS A 99 3.91 -5.87 4.74
CA LYS A 99 2.48 -6.00 5.01
C LYS A 99 2.08 -4.89 5.96
N LEU A 100 1.05 -4.18 5.61
CA LEU A 100 0.56 -3.01 6.33
C LEU A 100 -0.93 -3.15 6.60
N ASP A 101 -1.35 -2.77 7.79
CA ASP A 101 -2.76 -2.73 8.16
C ASP A 101 -3.49 -1.63 7.41
N GLY A 102 -4.63 -1.96 6.83
CA GLY A 102 -5.44 -1.07 6.02
C GLY A 102 -5.27 -1.28 4.51
N SER A 103 -6.01 -0.50 3.73
CA SER A 103 -5.98 -0.54 2.26
C SER A 103 -5.63 0.82 1.67
N ALA A 104 -4.85 0.82 0.60
CA ALA A 104 -4.70 1.96 -0.29
C ALA A 104 -5.97 2.14 -1.15
N ILE A 105 -6.22 3.35 -1.63
CA ILE A 105 -7.39 3.61 -2.49
C ILE A 105 -7.06 3.61 -3.98
N ASN A 106 -5.82 3.95 -4.34
CA ASN A 106 -5.33 3.99 -5.73
C ASN A 106 -3.80 4.15 -5.76
N GLN A 107 -3.22 4.24 -6.95
CA GLN A 107 -1.77 4.41 -7.12
C GLN A 107 -1.20 5.70 -6.51
N PHE A 108 -2.01 6.75 -6.32
CA PHE A 108 -1.57 8.00 -5.70
C PHE A 108 -1.45 7.91 -4.18
N SER A 109 -1.86 6.78 -3.60
CA SER A 109 -1.61 6.47 -2.20
C SER A 109 -0.16 6.07 -1.92
N PHE A 110 0.66 5.92 -2.95
CA PHE A 110 2.06 5.55 -2.88
C PHE A 110 2.94 6.68 -3.38
N ASP A 111 4.10 6.86 -2.75
CA ASP A 111 5.11 7.81 -3.17
C ASP A 111 6.48 7.41 -2.62
N GLU A 112 7.51 7.46 -3.45
CA GLU A 112 8.89 7.29 -3.01
C GLU A 112 9.59 8.63 -2.93
N TYR A 113 10.14 8.94 -1.76
CA TYR A 113 10.89 10.16 -1.52
C TYR A 113 12.10 9.88 -0.62
N ASN A 114 13.29 10.31 -1.08
CA ASN A 114 14.55 10.06 -0.38
C ASN A 114 14.73 8.57 0.01
N SER A 115 14.49 7.67 -0.96
CA SER A 115 14.58 6.21 -0.81
C SER A 115 13.62 5.58 0.21
N ASN A 116 12.63 6.32 0.71
CA ASN A 116 11.58 5.80 1.57
C ASN A 116 10.27 5.74 0.81
N LEU A 117 9.56 4.63 0.91
CA LEU A 117 8.19 4.52 0.40
C LEU A 117 7.22 5.07 1.46
N ARG A 118 6.39 6.02 1.04
CA ARG A 118 5.32 6.60 1.83
C ARG A 118 3.98 6.08 1.32
N VAL A 119 3.14 5.60 2.22
CA VAL A 119 1.87 4.98 1.86
C VAL A 119 0.75 5.58 2.68
N ALA A 120 -0.28 6.09 2.01
CA ALA A 120 -1.54 6.50 2.64
C ALA A 120 -2.49 5.30 2.68
N LEU A 121 -2.99 4.96 3.86
CA LEU A 121 -3.83 3.79 4.10
C LEU A 121 -5.07 4.18 4.88
N GLU A 122 -6.19 3.57 4.52
CA GLU A 122 -7.42 3.57 5.29
C GLU A 122 -7.55 2.25 6.06
N ASP A 123 -7.84 2.33 7.34
CA ASP A 123 -8.01 1.20 8.23
C ASP A 123 -9.11 1.52 9.26
N ASN A 124 -10.18 0.74 9.25
CA ASN A 124 -11.32 0.91 10.16
C ASN A 124 -11.86 2.37 10.21
N GLU A 125 -12.20 2.91 9.04
CA GLU A 125 -12.71 4.27 8.89
C GLU A 125 -11.78 5.35 9.50
N LYS A 126 -10.48 5.15 9.41
CA LYS A 126 -9.43 6.13 9.76
C LYS A 126 -8.32 6.07 8.73
N SER A 127 -7.72 7.20 8.47
CA SER A 127 -6.63 7.30 7.49
C SER A 127 -5.31 7.65 8.17
N ARG A 128 -4.21 7.06 7.70
CA ARG A 128 -2.86 7.32 8.21
C ARG A 128 -1.82 7.21 7.12
N ILE A 129 -0.63 7.74 7.39
CA ILE A 129 0.53 7.60 6.51
C ILE A 129 1.54 6.69 7.19
N VAL A 130 1.98 5.67 6.46
CA VAL A 130 3.05 4.77 6.88
C VAL A 130 4.28 5.03 6.03
N VAL A 131 5.46 5.00 6.65
CA VAL A 131 6.74 5.18 5.96
C VAL A 131 7.58 3.92 6.10
N LEU A 132 8.01 3.38 4.97
CA LEU A 132 8.91 2.23 4.87
C LEU A 132 10.28 2.69 4.37
N ASN A 133 11.35 2.10 4.90
CA ASN A 133 12.70 2.35 4.39
C ASN A 133 12.97 1.58 3.09
N GLU A 134 14.17 1.75 2.53
CA GLU A 134 14.64 1.07 1.32
C GLU A 134 14.47 -0.47 1.35
N LYS A 135 14.54 -1.09 2.55
CA LYS A 135 14.40 -2.54 2.78
C LYS A 135 12.97 -2.95 3.11
N MET A 136 12.00 -2.12 2.84
CA MET A 136 10.57 -2.33 3.13
C MET A 136 10.24 -2.55 4.62
N LYS A 137 11.07 -2.04 5.54
CA LYS A 137 10.77 -2.05 6.97
C LYS A 137 10.07 -0.75 7.36
N GLN A 138 8.98 -0.85 8.10
CA GLN A 138 8.30 0.32 8.66
C GLN A 138 9.24 1.07 9.62
N ILE A 139 9.39 2.36 9.38
CA ILE A 139 10.23 3.26 10.19
C ILE A 139 9.44 4.40 10.80
N GLY A 140 8.26 4.69 10.29
CA GLY A 140 7.38 5.74 10.80
C GLY A 140 5.92 5.48 10.47
N VAL A 141 5.06 6.05 11.30
CA VAL A 141 3.60 6.07 11.12
C VAL A 141 3.06 7.37 11.69
N SER A 142 2.12 8.01 11.00
CA SER A 142 1.43 9.19 11.48
C SER A 142 0.36 8.82 12.52
N GLU A 143 -0.12 9.81 13.25
CA GLU A 143 -1.43 9.71 13.87
C GLU A 143 -2.51 9.46 12.81
N ALA A 144 -3.58 8.78 13.22
CA ALA A 144 -4.74 8.51 12.37
C ALA A 144 -5.67 9.72 12.37
N VAL A 145 -6.31 9.99 11.23
CA VAL A 145 -7.25 11.09 11.03
C VAL A 145 -8.54 10.61 10.37
N GLY A 146 -9.56 11.45 10.34
CA GLY A 146 -10.83 11.19 9.65
C GLY A 146 -11.60 10.03 10.27
N GLU A 147 -11.79 10.03 11.60
CA GLU A 147 -12.53 8.98 12.29
C GLU A 147 -14.00 8.90 11.83
N GLY A 148 -14.39 7.73 11.36
CA GLY A 148 -15.71 7.48 10.77
C GLY A 148 -15.87 8.04 9.35
N GLU A 149 -14.75 8.34 8.66
CA GLU A 149 -14.71 8.88 7.30
C GLU A 149 -13.87 7.98 6.39
N SER A 150 -14.26 7.89 5.13
CA SER A 150 -13.45 7.17 4.12
C SER A 150 -12.44 8.08 3.47
N MET A 151 -11.26 7.57 3.17
CA MET A 151 -10.24 8.30 2.42
C MET A 151 -10.67 8.47 0.97
N TYR A 152 -10.80 9.72 0.53
CA TYR A 152 -11.21 10.07 -0.82
C TYR A 152 -10.01 10.32 -1.75
N SER A 153 -9.00 11.00 -1.26
CA SER A 153 -7.77 11.23 -2.03
C SER A 153 -6.54 11.40 -1.14
N SER A 154 -5.40 11.14 -1.73
CA SER A 154 -4.08 11.38 -1.13
C SER A 154 -3.15 12.03 -2.14
N ARG A 155 -2.22 12.88 -1.66
CA ARG A 155 -1.19 13.54 -2.46
C ARG A 155 0.08 13.70 -1.65
N PHE A 156 1.20 13.39 -2.28
CA PHE A 156 2.52 13.64 -1.72
C PHE A 156 3.23 14.71 -2.56
N VAL A 157 3.82 15.71 -1.89
CA VAL A 157 4.55 16.82 -2.54
C VAL A 157 5.78 17.16 -1.69
N GLY A 158 6.96 16.77 -2.14
CA GLY A 158 8.19 16.96 -1.37
C GLY A 158 8.09 16.32 0.02
N ASP A 159 8.30 17.07 1.08
CA ASP A 159 8.20 16.61 2.46
C ASP A 159 6.80 16.79 3.08
N ARG A 160 5.77 16.91 2.27
CA ARG A 160 4.37 17.06 2.69
C ARG A 160 3.49 15.97 2.13
N ALA A 161 2.44 15.65 2.88
CA ALA A 161 1.33 14.87 2.36
C ALA A 161 -0.01 15.53 2.72
N TYR A 162 -0.97 15.27 1.87
CA TYR A 162 -2.33 15.77 1.97
C TYR A 162 -3.29 14.59 1.85
N LEU A 163 -4.21 14.47 2.80
CA LEU A 163 -5.29 13.49 2.75
C LEU A 163 -6.62 14.24 2.76
N VAL A 164 -7.54 13.82 1.91
CA VAL A 164 -8.94 14.24 1.95
C VAL A 164 -9.75 13.01 2.34
N THR A 165 -10.57 13.16 3.36
CA THR A 165 -11.55 12.15 3.76
C THR A 165 -12.97 12.69 3.52
N PHE A 166 -13.94 11.83 3.51
CA PHE A 166 -15.34 12.19 3.24
C PHE A 166 -16.31 11.34 4.06
N LYS A 167 -17.31 12.02 4.65
CA LYS A 167 -18.56 11.43 5.11
C LYS A 167 -19.74 12.40 4.87
N TYR A 168 -19.64 13.61 5.41
CA TYR A 168 -20.62 14.71 5.24
C TYR A 168 -19.92 16.03 4.89
N THR A 169 -18.67 16.17 5.19
CA THR A 169 -17.79 17.30 4.87
C THR A 169 -16.46 16.74 4.38
N ASP A 170 -15.70 17.54 3.64
CA ASP A 170 -14.43 17.14 3.04
C ASP A 170 -13.25 17.77 3.80
N PRO A 171 -12.84 17.24 4.96
CA PRO A 171 -11.68 17.76 5.64
C PRO A 171 -10.39 17.43 4.85
N LEU A 172 -9.53 18.44 4.73
CA LEU A 172 -8.18 18.31 4.20
C LEU A 172 -7.19 18.24 5.36
N PHE A 173 -6.52 17.12 5.50
CA PHE A 173 -5.43 16.93 6.47
C PHE A 173 -4.08 17.15 5.81
N THR A 174 -3.19 17.88 6.48
CA THR A 174 -1.83 18.14 6.02
C THR A 174 -0.83 17.53 6.99
N PHE A 175 0.15 16.80 6.45
CA PHE A 175 1.20 16.14 7.24
C PHE A 175 2.58 16.67 6.88
N ASP A 176 3.46 16.74 7.87
CA ASP A 176 4.89 16.94 7.74
C ASP A 176 5.60 15.57 7.74
N LEU A 177 6.28 15.27 6.65
CA LEU A 177 7.05 14.04 6.44
C LEU A 177 8.55 14.29 6.37
N SER A 178 9.02 15.49 6.73
CA SER A 178 10.45 15.85 6.72
C SER A 178 11.29 14.92 7.60
N ASN A 179 10.70 14.41 8.69
CA ASN A 179 11.28 13.32 9.46
C ASN A 179 10.52 12.02 9.16
N PRO A 180 11.08 11.12 8.32
CA PRO A 180 10.39 9.90 7.93
C PRO A 180 10.08 8.93 9.08
N LYS A 181 10.78 9.07 10.22
CA LYS A 181 10.53 8.27 11.42
C LYS A 181 9.43 8.84 12.32
N LYS A 182 9.03 10.07 12.08
CA LYS A 182 8.00 10.77 12.88
C LYS A 182 7.13 11.64 11.97
N PRO A 183 6.34 11.03 11.09
CA PRO A 183 5.31 11.75 10.34
C PRO A 183 4.38 12.49 11.31
N LYS A 184 4.05 13.74 11.04
CA LYS A 184 3.32 14.59 11.97
C LYS A 184 2.15 15.28 11.27
N LEU A 185 0.96 15.23 11.85
CA LEU A 185 -0.16 16.06 11.44
C LEU A 185 0.16 17.53 11.74
N LEU A 186 0.00 18.38 10.74
CA LEU A 186 0.17 19.83 10.86
C LEU A 186 -1.15 20.55 11.13
N GLY A 187 -2.23 20.04 10.59
CA GLY A 187 -3.55 20.61 10.76
C GLY A 187 -4.61 19.98 9.86
N GLU A 188 -5.84 20.40 10.14
CA GLU A 188 -7.04 20.06 9.41
C GLU A 188 -7.69 21.34 8.89
N LEU A 189 -8.12 21.33 7.63
CA LEU A 189 -8.94 22.39 7.03
C LEU A 189 -10.28 21.78 6.62
N LYS A 190 -11.35 22.20 7.26
CA LYS A 190 -12.71 21.83 6.85
C LYS A 190 -13.12 22.70 5.67
N MET A 191 -13.37 22.08 4.52
CA MET A 191 -13.91 22.75 3.36
C MET A 191 -15.43 22.67 3.42
N PRO A 192 -16.15 23.82 3.37
CA PRO A 192 -17.59 23.78 3.23
C PRO A 192 -17.91 23.21 1.85
N GLY A 193 -18.68 22.13 1.82
CA GLY A 193 -19.25 21.55 0.60
C GLY A 193 -20.36 22.40 0.01
#